data_a3ac7a9ce3a93d1af6b8dc33b71bea77
#
_entry.id   a3ac7a9ce3a93d1af6b8dc33b71bea77
#
_cell.length_a   1.000
_cell.length_b   1.000
_cell.length_c   1.000
_cell.angle_alpha   90.00
_cell.angle_beta   90.00
_cell.angle_gamma   90.00
#
_symmetry.space_group_name_H-M   'P 1'
#
loop_
_entity.id
_entity.type
_entity.pdbx_description
1 polymer ?
#
loop_
_entity_poly.entity_id
_entity_poly.type
_entity_poly.pdbx_seq_one_letter_code
_entity_poly.pdbx_strand_id
1 'polypeptide(L)'
;MNFLSIDCSMNIGSLFVKIENKTFSKVLQSDKSNNDLLMKQILDFFEENNLKLDDISQIFVNQGPGNFSGLRGSLAVAKGLSLSKNLNLFGYNTFIWTCVKFFKKKNFIYSLIKFREKYFIKKFDGNLKSVSILEEIDEDEIIKKYDNEFKVIPKNMVKCSGEKILKLNNLSIVDLDHNELEFLKLKGLLDKDLIKPLYLS
;
A
#
# COMPACT_ATOMS: atom_id res chain seq x y z
N MET A 1 6.92 17.84 -3.94
CA MET A 1 5.54 17.74 -3.45
C MET A 1 5.60 17.31 -1.99
N ASN A 2 4.88 17.99 -1.09
CA ASN A 2 4.92 17.69 0.34
C ASN A 2 3.73 16.80 0.71
N PHE A 3 3.98 15.65 1.32
CA PHE A 3 2.91 14.72 1.65
C PHE A 3 3.19 13.87 2.89
N LEU A 4 2.12 13.43 3.54
CA LEU A 4 2.10 12.38 4.54
C LEU A 4 1.53 11.11 3.90
N SER A 5 2.20 9.97 4.04
CA SER A 5 1.63 8.66 3.70
C SER A 5 1.43 7.83 4.96
N ILE A 6 0.25 7.22 5.06
CA ILE A 6 -0.17 6.40 6.19
C ILE A 6 -0.48 4.99 5.67
N ASP A 7 0.22 4.00 6.16
CA ASP A 7 -0.06 2.59 5.89
C ASP A 7 -0.21 1.81 7.19
N CYS A 8 -1.42 1.36 7.48
CA CYS A 8 -1.73 0.43 8.58
C CYS A 8 -2.45 -0.82 8.05
N SER A 9 -2.20 -1.18 6.78
CA SER A 9 -2.85 -2.32 6.15
C SER A 9 -2.37 -3.66 6.70
N MET A 10 -1.10 -3.75 7.08
CA MET A 10 -0.47 -4.95 7.60
C MET A 10 -0.28 -4.89 9.14
N ASN A 11 0.24 -5.97 9.72
CA ASN A 11 0.53 -6.04 11.16
C ASN A 11 1.56 -4.99 11.61
N ILE A 12 2.42 -4.55 10.72
CA ILE A 12 3.40 -3.49 10.96
C ILE A 12 2.97 -2.31 10.09
N GLY A 13 2.55 -1.23 10.73
CA GLY A 13 2.20 0.01 10.04
C GLY A 13 3.42 0.89 9.77
N SER A 14 3.26 1.87 8.91
CA SER A 14 4.30 2.86 8.62
C SER A 14 3.74 4.25 8.39
N LEU A 15 4.51 5.25 8.80
CA LEU A 15 4.33 6.64 8.43
C LEU A 15 5.50 7.06 7.55
N PHE A 16 5.21 7.83 6.54
CA PHE A 16 6.21 8.42 5.67
C PHE A 16 5.83 9.87 5.38
N VAL A 17 6.79 10.78 5.56
CA VAL A 17 6.62 12.19 5.23
C VAL A 17 7.68 12.60 4.25
N LYS A 18 7.28 13.31 3.21
CA LYS A 18 8.18 13.98 2.28
C LYS A 18 7.91 15.47 2.32
N ILE A 19 8.95 16.25 2.57
CA ILE A 19 8.95 17.71 2.50
C ILE A 19 10.08 18.12 1.58
N GLU A 20 9.74 18.73 0.45
CA GLU A 20 10.69 19.07 -0.61
C GLU A 20 11.51 17.85 -1.06
N ASN A 21 12.82 17.84 -0.74
CA ASN A 21 13.74 16.75 -1.05
C ASN A 21 14.11 15.88 0.17
N LYS A 22 13.52 16.16 1.35
CA LYS A 22 13.76 15.40 2.57
C LYS A 22 12.65 14.40 2.79
N THR A 23 13.04 13.22 3.25
CA THR A 23 12.09 12.13 3.58
C THR A 23 12.32 11.66 5.00
N PHE A 24 11.22 11.34 5.68
CA PHE A 24 11.20 10.84 7.05
C PHE A 24 10.28 9.63 7.08
N SER A 25 10.66 8.60 7.82
CA SER A 25 9.84 7.40 7.96
C SER A 25 9.84 6.88 9.38
N LYS A 26 8.71 6.31 9.80
CA LYS A 26 8.55 5.66 11.11
C LYS A 26 7.78 4.37 10.93
N VAL A 27 8.32 3.30 11.49
CA VAL A 27 7.60 2.03 11.61
C VAL A 27 6.72 2.10 12.85
N LEU A 28 5.44 1.81 12.68
CA LEU A 28 4.47 1.79 13.77
C LEU A 28 4.45 0.40 14.40
N GLN A 29 4.61 0.33 15.71
CA GLN A 29 4.48 -0.94 16.43
C GLN A 29 3.00 -1.33 16.51
N SER A 30 2.71 -2.58 16.18
CA SER A 30 1.35 -3.12 16.18
C SER A 30 1.00 -3.74 17.52
N ASP A 31 0.85 -2.97 18.57
CA ASP A 31 0.09 -3.46 19.71
C ASP A 31 -1.40 -3.36 19.40
N LYS A 32 -2.17 -4.39 19.72
CA LYS A 32 -3.62 -4.49 19.43
C LYS A 32 -4.45 -3.31 19.95
N SER A 33 -3.88 -2.50 20.84
CA SER A 33 -4.47 -1.28 21.42
C SER A 33 -4.10 0.01 20.69
N ASN A 34 -3.21 -0.02 19.68
CA ASN A 34 -2.57 1.19 19.13
C ASN A 34 -3.35 1.88 18.01
N ASN A 35 -4.47 1.32 17.52
CA ASN A 35 -5.27 2.02 16.51
C ASN A 35 -5.87 3.33 17.06
N ASP A 36 -6.18 3.38 18.36
CA ASP A 36 -6.69 4.59 19.01
C ASP A 36 -5.59 5.64 19.21
N LEU A 37 -4.32 5.26 19.10
CA LEU A 37 -3.16 6.12 19.28
C LEU A 37 -2.54 6.62 17.97
N LEU A 38 -3.07 6.22 16.81
CA LEU A 38 -2.46 6.55 15.52
C LEU A 38 -2.29 8.07 15.33
N MET A 39 -3.29 8.86 15.72
CA MET A 39 -3.19 10.31 15.65
C MET A 39 -2.06 10.85 16.54
N LYS A 40 -1.94 10.34 17.76
CA LYS A 40 -0.83 10.70 18.64
C LYS A 40 0.52 10.31 18.02
N GLN A 41 0.65 9.10 17.49
CA GLN A 41 1.89 8.64 16.83
C GLN A 41 2.28 9.52 15.64
N ILE A 42 1.30 10.04 14.89
CA ILE A 42 1.55 11.02 13.82
C ILE A 42 2.07 12.33 14.40
N LEU A 43 1.44 12.87 15.44
CA LEU A 43 1.87 14.11 16.06
C LEU A 43 3.27 13.98 16.66
N ASP A 44 3.52 12.92 17.42
CA ASP A 44 4.85 12.61 17.99
C ASP A 44 5.92 12.49 16.87
N PHE A 45 5.59 11.85 15.74
CA PHE A 45 6.50 11.72 14.61
C PHE A 45 6.83 13.07 13.95
N PHE A 46 5.85 13.98 13.87
CA PHE A 46 6.10 15.32 13.37
C PHE A 46 6.96 16.12 14.34
N GLU A 47 6.70 16.05 15.64
CA GLU A 47 7.49 16.71 16.68
C GLU A 47 8.93 16.21 16.72
N GLU A 48 9.14 14.89 16.75
CA GLU A 48 10.46 14.23 16.73
C GLU A 48 11.36 14.70 15.57
N ASN A 49 10.76 15.05 14.43
CA ASN A 49 11.48 15.47 13.24
C ASN A 49 11.42 16.99 12.96
N ASN A 50 10.89 17.78 13.89
CA ASN A 50 10.69 19.21 13.75
C ASN A 50 9.89 19.60 12.50
N LEU A 51 8.85 18.81 12.18
CA LEU A 51 7.95 19.01 11.05
C LEU A 51 6.64 19.66 11.52
N LYS A 52 5.96 20.38 10.62
CA LYS A 52 4.64 20.93 10.87
C LYS A 52 3.61 20.31 9.94
N LEU A 53 2.41 20.03 10.45
CA LEU A 53 1.31 19.56 9.61
C LEU A 53 0.92 20.57 8.52
N ASP A 54 1.15 21.84 8.75
CA ASP A 54 0.89 22.92 7.80
C ASP A 54 1.87 22.90 6.58
N ASP A 55 3.00 22.20 6.69
CA ASP A 55 3.93 22.00 5.58
C ASP A 55 3.45 20.93 4.59
N ILE A 56 2.43 20.14 4.98
CA ILE A 56 1.85 19.06 4.18
C ILE A 56 0.76 19.63 3.26
N SER A 57 0.76 19.25 1.99
CA SER A 57 -0.27 19.63 1.03
C SER A 57 -1.25 18.49 0.69
N GLN A 58 -0.90 17.26 1.02
CA GLN A 58 -1.71 16.09 0.70
C GLN A 58 -1.37 14.88 1.57
N ILE A 59 -2.35 13.98 1.64
CA ILE A 59 -2.24 12.72 2.37
C ILE A 59 -2.46 11.57 1.40
N PHE A 60 -1.60 10.56 1.47
CA PHE A 60 -1.81 9.25 0.86
C PHE A 60 -2.16 8.25 1.96
N VAL A 61 -3.18 7.42 1.74
CA VAL A 61 -3.57 6.39 2.70
C VAL A 61 -3.74 5.04 2.01
N ASN A 62 -3.16 3.99 2.59
CA ASN A 62 -3.34 2.64 2.08
C ASN A 62 -4.74 2.13 2.40
N GLN A 63 -5.49 1.76 1.36
CA GLN A 63 -6.83 1.18 1.45
C GLN A 63 -6.82 -0.34 1.68
N GLY A 64 -5.64 -0.95 1.67
CA GLY A 64 -5.46 -2.39 1.82
C GLY A 64 -4.99 -3.09 0.53
N PRO A 65 -5.14 -4.40 0.49
CA PRO A 65 -5.82 -5.25 1.48
C PRO A 65 -5.08 -5.32 2.81
N GLY A 66 -5.80 -5.65 3.89
CA GLY A 66 -5.14 -5.77 5.17
C GLY A 66 -6.06 -5.92 6.38
N ASN A 67 -5.49 -5.65 7.55
CA ASN A 67 -6.16 -5.75 8.83
C ASN A 67 -7.32 -4.75 8.94
N PHE A 68 -8.50 -5.27 9.29
CA PHE A 68 -9.75 -4.51 9.36
C PHE A 68 -9.66 -3.25 10.25
N SER A 69 -9.16 -3.38 11.48
CA SER A 69 -9.07 -2.27 12.41
C SER A 69 -8.01 -1.24 11.97
N GLY A 70 -6.85 -1.71 11.50
CA GLY A 70 -5.79 -0.85 10.98
C GLY A 70 -6.25 -0.01 9.79
N LEU A 71 -6.93 -0.62 8.81
CA LEU A 71 -7.46 0.07 7.66
C LEU A 71 -8.51 1.13 8.04
N ARG A 72 -9.43 0.78 8.94
CA ARG A 72 -10.44 1.76 9.40
C ARG A 72 -9.83 2.91 10.17
N GLY A 73 -8.92 2.60 11.10
CA GLY A 73 -8.23 3.62 11.90
C GLY A 73 -7.43 4.58 11.03
N SER A 74 -6.61 4.07 10.12
CA SER A 74 -5.81 4.91 9.21
C SER A 74 -6.66 5.77 8.28
N LEU A 75 -7.74 5.20 7.72
CA LEU A 75 -8.67 5.93 6.87
C LEU A 75 -9.43 7.02 7.63
N ALA A 76 -9.87 6.73 8.87
CA ALA A 76 -10.55 7.71 9.70
C ALA A 76 -9.63 8.90 10.05
N VAL A 77 -8.40 8.61 10.48
CA VAL A 77 -7.39 9.64 10.81
C VAL A 77 -7.02 10.45 9.55
N ALA A 78 -6.77 9.79 8.43
CA ALA A 78 -6.45 10.47 7.16
C ALA A 78 -7.57 11.41 6.70
N LYS A 79 -8.83 10.98 6.78
CA LYS A 79 -10.00 11.81 6.47
C LYS A 79 -10.16 12.96 7.45
N GLY A 80 -9.99 12.72 8.75
CA GLY A 80 -10.06 13.77 9.77
C GLY A 80 -9.00 14.86 9.57
N LEU A 81 -7.75 14.46 9.30
CA LEU A 81 -6.67 15.40 8.97
C LEU A 81 -6.94 16.16 7.67
N SER A 82 -7.38 15.44 6.62
CA SER A 82 -7.73 16.05 5.34
C SER A 82 -8.80 17.14 5.50
N LEU A 83 -9.86 16.87 6.25
CA LEU A 83 -10.94 17.82 6.50
C LEU A 83 -10.48 19.01 7.37
N SER A 84 -9.76 18.73 8.47
CA SER A 84 -9.36 19.76 9.42
C SER A 84 -8.31 20.74 8.87
N LYS A 85 -7.46 20.28 7.96
CA LYS A 85 -6.37 21.07 7.37
C LYS A 85 -6.59 21.40 5.89
N ASN A 86 -7.75 21.07 5.33
CA ASN A 86 -8.08 21.25 3.91
C ASN A 86 -7.03 20.66 2.97
N LEU A 87 -6.57 19.42 3.27
CA LEU A 87 -5.56 18.71 2.50
C LEU A 87 -6.21 17.80 1.45
N ASN A 88 -5.55 17.65 0.30
CA ASN A 88 -5.98 16.64 -0.66
C ASN A 88 -5.71 15.23 -0.12
N LEU A 89 -6.72 14.36 -0.19
CA LEU A 89 -6.63 12.97 0.23
C LEU A 89 -6.67 12.04 -0.97
N PHE A 90 -5.74 11.09 -1.02
CA PHE A 90 -5.65 10.06 -2.06
C PHE A 90 -5.53 8.68 -1.43
N GLY A 91 -6.30 7.75 -1.97
CA GLY A 91 -6.24 6.34 -1.60
C GLY A 91 -5.39 5.53 -2.59
N TYR A 92 -4.57 4.62 -2.08
CA TYR A 92 -3.87 3.63 -2.87
C TYR A 92 -4.07 2.24 -2.28
N ASN A 93 -3.83 1.21 -3.07
CA ASN A 93 -3.85 -0.16 -2.57
C ASN A 93 -2.53 -0.86 -2.85
N THR A 94 -2.23 -1.88 -2.07
CA THR A 94 -0.95 -2.59 -2.15
C THR A 94 -0.77 -3.31 -3.49
N PHE A 95 -1.86 -3.74 -4.15
CA PHE A 95 -1.76 -4.41 -5.45
C PHE A 95 -1.16 -3.50 -6.52
N ILE A 96 -1.65 -2.28 -6.67
CA ILE A 96 -1.12 -1.34 -7.66
C ILE A 96 0.27 -0.85 -7.25
N TRP A 97 0.51 -0.64 -5.96
CA TRP A 97 1.79 -0.15 -5.46
C TRP A 97 2.94 -1.12 -5.78
N THR A 98 2.73 -2.43 -5.67
CA THR A 98 3.74 -3.43 -6.06
C THR A 98 4.07 -3.43 -7.55
N CYS A 99 3.19 -2.90 -8.39
CA CYS A 99 3.35 -2.90 -9.84
C CYS A 99 4.08 -1.67 -10.39
N VAL A 100 4.26 -0.60 -9.60
CA VAL A 100 4.74 0.71 -10.08
C VAL A 100 6.05 0.62 -10.85
N LYS A 101 7.02 -0.13 -10.36
CA LYS A 101 8.36 -0.28 -10.97
C LYS A 101 8.33 -0.89 -12.37
N PHE A 102 7.22 -1.51 -12.75
CA PHE A 102 7.04 -2.21 -14.03
C PHE A 102 6.16 -1.46 -15.03
N PHE A 103 5.78 -0.21 -14.71
CA PHE A 103 5.04 0.65 -15.63
C PHE A 103 5.71 0.71 -17.01
N LYS A 104 4.97 0.35 -18.05
CA LYS A 104 5.42 0.23 -19.46
C LYS A 104 6.60 -0.72 -19.72
N LYS A 105 7.00 -1.54 -18.73
CA LYS A 105 8.07 -2.54 -18.88
C LYS A 105 7.54 -3.94 -19.11
N LYS A 106 6.29 -4.20 -18.80
CA LYS A 106 5.60 -5.48 -18.96
C LYS A 106 4.22 -5.23 -19.54
N ASN A 107 3.75 -6.12 -20.41
CA ASN A 107 2.41 -6.04 -20.98
C ASN A 107 1.34 -6.31 -19.92
N PHE A 108 1.58 -7.32 -19.09
CA PHE A 108 0.73 -7.68 -17.96
C PHE A 108 1.57 -7.94 -16.72
N ILE A 109 1.02 -7.60 -15.55
CA ILE A 109 1.64 -7.78 -14.25
C ILE A 109 0.57 -8.38 -13.33
N TYR A 110 0.90 -9.49 -12.70
CA TYR A 110 0.04 -10.13 -11.70
C TYR A 110 0.56 -9.79 -10.31
N SER A 111 -0.15 -8.93 -9.60
CA SER A 111 0.15 -8.62 -8.20
C SER A 111 -0.44 -9.69 -7.30
N LEU A 112 0.41 -10.33 -6.53
CA LEU A 112 0.06 -11.42 -5.62
C LEU A 112 0.28 -10.99 -4.18
N ILE A 113 -0.75 -11.10 -3.35
CA ILE A 113 -0.72 -10.71 -1.94
C ILE A 113 -1.23 -11.88 -1.11
N LYS A 114 -0.45 -12.29 -0.09
CA LYS A 114 -0.92 -13.23 0.92
C LYS A 114 -1.59 -12.48 2.06
N PHE A 115 -2.79 -12.87 2.40
CA PHE A 115 -3.50 -12.35 3.57
C PHE A 115 -4.09 -13.53 4.36
N ARG A 116 -3.65 -13.69 5.60
CA ARG A 116 -3.88 -14.91 6.39
C ARG A 116 -3.33 -16.13 5.66
N GLU A 117 -4.15 -17.18 5.47
CA GLU A 117 -3.72 -18.41 4.80
C GLU A 117 -4.00 -18.44 3.28
N LYS A 118 -4.58 -17.35 2.73
CA LYS A 118 -5.02 -17.29 1.35
C LYS A 118 -4.18 -16.34 0.53
N TYR A 119 -4.09 -16.60 -0.76
CA TYR A 119 -3.52 -15.66 -1.72
C TYR A 119 -4.62 -14.93 -2.47
N PHE A 120 -4.32 -13.71 -2.83
CA PHE A 120 -5.17 -12.85 -3.65
C PHE A 120 -4.35 -12.33 -4.81
N ILE A 121 -4.90 -12.48 -6.02
CA ILE A 121 -4.23 -12.08 -7.25
C ILE A 121 -5.04 -11.04 -8.00
N LYS A 122 -4.36 -10.07 -8.57
CA LYS A 122 -4.95 -9.03 -9.40
C LYS A 122 -4.06 -8.72 -10.59
N LYS A 123 -4.65 -8.68 -11.79
CA LYS A 123 -3.94 -8.40 -13.03
C LYS A 123 -4.03 -6.93 -13.41
N PHE A 124 -2.90 -6.40 -13.83
CA PHE A 124 -2.77 -5.05 -14.37
C PHE A 124 -2.17 -5.09 -15.77
N ASP A 125 -2.56 -4.14 -16.62
CA ASP A 125 -1.89 -3.89 -17.89
C ASP A 125 -0.59 -3.09 -17.71
N GLY A 126 0.15 -2.87 -18.79
CA GLY A 126 1.40 -2.10 -18.76
C GLY A 126 1.26 -0.64 -18.34
N ASN A 127 0.04 -0.08 -18.35
CA ASN A 127 -0.26 1.26 -17.85
C ASN A 127 -0.78 1.23 -16.40
N LEU A 128 -0.70 0.10 -15.72
CA LEU A 128 -1.19 -0.15 -14.37
C LEU A 128 -2.70 0.01 -14.21
N LYS A 129 -3.47 -0.12 -15.28
CA LYS A 129 -4.92 -0.23 -15.19
C LYS A 129 -5.30 -1.67 -14.82
N SER A 130 -6.20 -1.82 -13.86
CA SER A 130 -6.72 -3.14 -13.48
C SER A 130 -7.51 -3.73 -14.64
N VAL A 131 -7.13 -4.95 -15.07
CA VAL A 131 -7.77 -5.68 -16.18
C VAL A 131 -8.40 -7.01 -15.74
N SER A 132 -8.43 -7.27 -14.44
CA SER A 132 -9.16 -8.39 -13.84
C SER A 132 -9.91 -7.96 -12.60
N ILE A 133 -10.90 -8.74 -12.20
CA ILE A 133 -11.42 -8.71 -10.82
C ILE A 133 -10.34 -9.22 -9.87
N LEU A 134 -10.51 -8.95 -8.59
CA LEU A 134 -9.69 -9.56 -7.54
C LEU A 134 -10.13 -11.02 -7.36
N GLU A 135 -9.19 -11.94 -7.42
CA GLU A 135 -9.42 -13.38 -7.29
C GLU A 135 -8.72 -13.91 -6.04
N GLU A 136 -9.45 -14.69 -5.23
CA GLU A 136 -8.88 -15.54 -4.18
C GLU A 136 -8.39 -16.82 -4.82
N ILE A 137 -7.18 -17.28 -4.46
CA ILE A 137 -6.52 -18.39 -5.13
C ILE A 137 -5.59 -19.13 -4.15
N ASP A 138 -5.47 -20.42 -4.26
CA ASP A 138 -4.52 -21.23 -3.50
C ASP A 138 -3.16 -21.40 -4.19
N GLU A 139 -2.17 -21.93 -3.46
CA GLU A 139 -0.80 -22.09 -3.98
C GLU A 139 -0.73 -23.00 -5.20
N ASP A 140 -1.44 -24.13 -5.20
CA ASP A 140 -1.38 -25.10 -6.28
C ASP A 140 -2.03 -24.55 -7.56
N GLU A 141 -3.11 -23.78 -7.42
CA GLU A 141 -3.73 -23.07 -8.53
C GLU A 141 -2.81 -21.96 -9.10
N ILE A 142 -2.09 -21.21 -8.24
CA ILE A 142 -1.12 -20.19 -8.69
C ILE A 142 -0.06 -20.86 -9.56
N ILE A 143 0.50 -21.98 -9.10
CA ILE A 143 1.53 -22.72 -9.82
C ILE A 143 0.98 -23.21 -11.16
N LYS A 144 -0.22 -23.80 -11.15
CA LYS A 144 -0.82 -24.36 -12.36
C LYS A 144 -1.19 -23.33 -13.41
N LYS A 145 -1.77 -22.19 -12.97
CA LYS A 145 -2.35 -21.18 -13.88
C LYS A 145 -1.37 -20.08 -14.28
N TYR A 146 -0.42 -19.74 -13.40
CA TYR A 146 0.36 -18.50 -13.54
C TYR A 146 1.88 -18.70 -13.52
N ASP A 147 2.42 -19.95 -13.59
CA ASP A 147 3.87 -20.18 -13.49
C ASP A 147 4.66 -19.37 -14.54
N ASN A 148 4.17 -19.29 -15.76
CA ASN A 148 4.82 -18.56 -16.86
C ASN A 148 4.52 -17.06 -16.89
N GLU A 149 3.56 -16.61 -16.10
CA GLU A 149 3.15 -15.19 -16.07
C GLU A 149 4.12 -14.34 -15.22
N PHE A 150 4.22 -13.06 -15.52
CA PHE A 150 5.03 -12.15 -14.71
C PHE A 150 4.29 -11.74 -13.43
N LYS A 151 4.81 -12.20 -12.30
CA LYS A 151 4.21 -11.99 -10.97
C LYS A 151 5.06 -11.06 -10.11
N VAL A 152 4.39 -10.30 -9.24
CA VAL A 152 5.06 -9.46 -8.25
C VAL A 152 4.49 -9.69 -6.86
N ILE A 153 5.36 -9.74 -5.86
CA ILE A 153 4.98 -9.76 -4.44
C ILE A 153 5.75 -8.67 -3.69
N PRO A 154 5.16 -8.07 -2.65
CA PRO A 154 5.90 -7.14 -1.80
C PRO A 154 6.85 -7.89 -0.87
N LYS A 155 8.04 -7.32 -0.65
CA LYS A 155 9.13 -7.93 0.13
C LYS A 155 8.72 -8.27 1.57
N ASN A 156 7.88 -7.46 2.18
CA ASN A 156 7.38 -7.70 3.54
C ASN A 156 6.51 -8.97 3.65
N MET A 157 6.07 -9.54 2.53
CA MET A 157 5.30 -10.78 2.48
C MET A 157 6.15 -12.04 2.23
N VAL A 158 7.43 -11.91 1.94
CA VAL A 158 8.31 -13.05 1.66
C VAL A 158 8.33 -14.05 2.81
N LYS A 159 8.40 -13.55 4.06
CA LYS A 159 8.45 -14.41 5.25
C LYS A 159 7.17 -15.23 5.50
N CYS A 160 6.04 -14.79 5.00
CA CYS A 160 4.77 -15.50 5.15
C CYS A 160 4.35 -16.26 3.88
N SER A 161 5.05 -16.07 2.76
CA SER A 161 4.78 -16.79 1.51
C SER A 161 5.35 -18.20 1.55
N GLY A 162 4.65 -19.15 0.94
CA GLY A 162 5.11 -20.54 0.81
C GLY A 162 6.34 -20.66 -0.07
N GLU A 163 7.21 -21.63 0.23
CA GLU A 163 8.44 -21.88 -0.56
C GLU A 163 8.14 -22.14 -2.04
N LYS A 164 7.04 -22.82 -2.35
CA LYS A 164 6.62 -23.11 -3.73
C LYS A 164 6.39 -21.81 -4.50
N ILE A 165 5.73 -20.83 -3.88
CA ILE A 165 5.45 -19.52 -4.49
C ILE A 165 6.76 -18.76 -4.73
N LEU A 166 7.69 -18.79 -3.77
CA LEU A 166 8.97 -18.08 -3.91
C LEU A 166 9.89 -18.67 -4.98
N LYS A 167 9.65 -19.92 -5.39
CA LYS A 167 10.39 -20.61 -6.47
C LYS A 167 9.75 -20.49 -7.85
N LEU A 168 8.62 -19.78 -7.98
CA LEU A 168 7.93 -19.62 -9.27
C LEU A 168 8.80 -18.86 -10.28
N ASN A 169 8.72 -19.31 -11.53
CA ASN A 169 9.32 -18.61 -12.65
C ASN A 169 8.70 -17.20 -12.79
N ASN A 170 9.47 -16.22 -13.26
CA ASN A 170 9.00 -14.85 -13.50
C ASN A 170 8.39 -14.16 -12.27
N LEU A 171 8.80 -14.52 -11.05
CA LEU A 171 8.43 -13.84 -9.83
C LEU A 171 9.42 -12.71 -9.52
N SER A 172 8.92 -11.53 -9.25
CA SER A 172 9.70 -10.38 -8.77
C SER A 172 9.29 -9.99 -7.36
N ILE A 173 10.27 -9.83 -6.47
CA ILE A 173 10.08 -9.35 -5.10
C ILE A 173 10.35 -7.85 -5.11
N VAL A 174 9.40 -7.05 -4.60
CA VAL A 174 9.43 -5.58 -4.69
C VAL A 174 9.47 -4.95 -3.31
N ASP A 175 10.45 -4.08 -3.09
CA ASP A 175 10.41 -3.13 -1.97
C ASP A 175 9.43 -2.01 -2.31
N LEU A 176 8.48 -1.77 -1.40
CA LEU A 176 7.47 -0.72 -1.54
C LEU A 176 8.09 0.63 -1.13
N ASP A 177 8.12 1.57 -2.07
CA ASP A 177 8.67 2.90 -1.87
C ASP A 177 7.56 3.95 -1.90
N HIS A 178 7.35 4.66 -0.80
CA HIS A 178 6.34 5.73 -0.70
C HIS A 178 6.57 6.87 -1.70
N ASN A 179 7.79 7.08 -2.19
CA ASN A 179 8.05 8.06 -3.23
C ASN A 179 7.34 7.72 -4.55
N GLU A 180 7.04 6.46 -4.79
CA GLU A 180 6.32 6.01 -5.99
C GLU A 180 4.84 6.44 -6.01
N LEU A 181 4.28 6.83 -4.86
CA LEU A 181 2.91 7.34 -4.76
C LEU A 181 2.72 8.66 -5.51
N GLU A 182 3.77 9.49 -5.60
CA GLU A 182 3.75 10.69 -6.45
C GLU A 182 3.54 10.34 -7.92
N PHE A 183 4.22 9.29 -8.39
CA PHE A 183 4.06 8.81 -9.76
C PHE A 183 2.65 8.28 -10.01
N LEU A 184 2.11 7.47 -9.11
CA LEU A 184 0.73 6.95 -9.22
C LEU A 184 -0.28 8.10 -9.28
N LYS A 185 -0.12 9.12 -8.43
CA LYS A 185 -0.95 10.32 -8.46
C LYS A 185 -0.87 11.06 -9.81
N LEU A 186 0.34 11.31 -10.30
CA LEU A 186 0.56 11.99 -11.59
C LEU A 186 -0.06 11.23 -12.78
N LYS A 187 -0.17 9.90 -12.68
CA LYS A 187 -0.83 9.05 -13.69
C LYS A 187 -2.34 8.92 -13.49
N GLY A 188 -2.92 9.54 -12.45
CA GLY A 188 -4.35 9.43 -12.15
C GLY A 188 -4.78 8.03 -11.74
N LEU A 189 -3.88 7.27 -11.08
CA LEU A 189 -4.08 5.88 -10.69
C LEU A 189 -4.44 5.71 -9.21
N LEU A 190 -4.68 6.81 -8.50
CA LEU A 190 -5.10 6.82 -7.10
C LEU A 190 -6.57 7.18 -6.97
N ASP A 191 -7.22 6.61 -5.97
CA ASP A 191 -8.59 6.96 -5.62
C ASP A 191 -8.64 8.35 -4.96
N LYS A 192 -9.58 9.21 -5.36
CA LYS A 192 -9.75 10.55 -4.81
C LYS A 192 -11.15 10.75 -4.19
N ASP A 193 -12.19 10.37 -4.90
CA ASP A 193 -13.57 10.71 -4.51
C ASP A 193 -14.16 9.68 -3.55
N LEU A 194 -13.87 8.41 -3.74
CA LEU A 194 -14.41 7.30 -2.94
C LEU A 194 -13.29 6.47 -2.30
N ILE A 195 -12.67 7.02 -1.26
CA ILE A 195 -11.62 6.32 -0.51
C ILE A 195 -12.26 5.45 0.56
N LYS A 196 -12.23 4.14 0.36
CA LYS A 196 -12.80 3.12 1.25
C LYS A 196 -11.85 1.93 1.42
N PRO A 197 -11.95 1.18 2.53
CA PRO A 197 -11.08 0.03 2.74
C PRO A 197 -11.38 -1.09 1.73
N LEU A 198 -10.32 -1.75 1.28
CA LEU A 198 -10.38 -2.96 0.47
C LEU A 198 -10.31 -4.17 1.41
N TYR A 199 -11.45 -4.75 1.71
CA TYR A 199 -11.55 -5.96 2.52
C TYR A 199 -11.37 -7.20 1.66
N LEU A 200 -10.63 -8.18 2.21
CA LEU A 200 -10.54 -9.54 1.71
C LEU A 200 -11.34 -10.43 2.69
N SER A 201 -12.26 -11.18 2.15
CA SER A 201 -13.12 -12.10 2.92
C SER A 201 -12.51 -13.49 2.97
#